data_5b91b6b99e723430be019d4e1a9235db
#
_entry.id   5b91b6b99e723430be019d4e1a9235db
#
_cell.length_a   1.000
_cell.length_b   1.000
_cell.length_c   1.000
_cell.angle_alpha   90.00
_cell.angle_beta   90.00
_cell.angle_gamma   90.00
#
_symmetry.space_group_name_H-M   'P 1'
#
loop_
_entity.id
_entity.type
_entity.pdbx_description
1 polymer ?
#
loop_
_entity_poly.entity_id
_entity_poly.type
_entity_poly.pdbx_seq_one_letter_code
_entity_poly.pdbx_strand_id
1 'polypeptide(L)'
;MSKSFRLSLVCAGLLAMMLGISQAAAGQLIISEFRVRGPNGANDEFIEIYNNSGADHTVAGGGTGYGVAASNGVARCVIPNGTVIPNRGHFLCVNSVGYSLASYPAGNGTTATGDATYTTDIPDNAGIAIFNTSIGADFTLANRLDAVGSTSEANTTYKEGTGYPALTPFSIDYSFYRDNCGKSGSITTFGACPIDTPKDTNNNAADFVFVDTNGTSAGAGQRLGAPGPENLSSPIQRNASFAVNLLDICVGAASPPNRVRDFTSDPANNSTFGTLDIRRTVTNNTGGNVTRLRWRVIDLTTFPAPSGIADLRPRTSTAVVVTVDRPPCGSGTSNVTVQGTTLEQPPSQPNGGGFNSSMSSGTVTLATPLANGASLDVRFLLGIQQTGSFKFYVNVEALP
;
A
#
# COMPACT_ATOMS: atom_id res chain seq x y z
N MET A 1 -14.11 59.83 -14.06
CA MET A 1 -14.66 58.70 -13.31
C MET A 1 -14.69 57.48 -14.19
N SER A 2 -13.69 56.60 -14.23
CA SER A 2 -13.95 55.25 -14.79
C SER A 2 -12.76 54.28 -14.83
N LYS A 3 -11.51 54.71 -14.60
CA LYS A 3 -10.39 53.76 -14.66
C LYS A 3 -10.07 53.08 -13.33
N SER A 4 -10.29 53.73 -12.20
CA SER A 4 -10.03 53.17 -10.88
C SER A 4 -11.08 52.13 -10.40
N PHE A 5 -12.33 52.29 -10.85
CA PHE A 5 -13.41 51.36 -10.49
C PHE A 5 -13.30 49.99 -11.19
N ARG A 6 -12.76 49.97 -12.43
CA ARG A 6 -12.56 48.74 -13.19
C ARG A 6 -11.39 47.91 -12.65
N LEU A 7 -10.35 48.57 -12.13
CA LEU A 7 -9.19 47.87 -11.56
C LEU A 7 -9.54 47.22 -10.22
N SER A 8 -10.36 47.87 -9.39
CA SER A 8 -10.82 47.31 -8.10
C SER A 8 -11.73 46.10 -8.29
N LEU A 9 -12.56 46.05 -9.33
CA LEU A 9 -13.43 44.91 -9.62
C LEU A 9 -12.65 43.70 -10.13
N VAL A 10 -11.59 43.92 -10.92
CA VAL A 10 -10.71 42.84 -11.43
C VAL A 10 -9.86 42.25 -10.29
N CYS A 11 -9.34 43.08 -9.38
CA CYS A 11 -8.61 42.61 -8.22
C CYS A 11 -9.51 41.85 -7.23
N ALA A 12 -10.77 42.26 -7.02
CA ALA A 12 -11.72 41.54 -6.19
C ALA A 12 -12.14 40.18 -6.79
N GLY A 13 -12.30 40.15 -8.14
CA GLY A 13 -12.58 38.88 -8.86
C GLY A 13 -11.42 37.88 -8.83
N LEU A 14 -10.17 38.35 -8.94
CA LEU A 14 -8.97 37.54 -8.82
C LEU A 14 -8.75 37.03 -7.38
N LEU A 15 -9.04 37.86 -6.37
CA LEU A 15 -8.95 37.46 -4.97
C LEU A 15 -10.04 36.44 -4.60
N ALA A 16 -11.25 36.56 -5.16
CA ALA A 16 -12.33 35.58 -4.97
C ALA A 16 -12.05 34.24 -5.69
N MET A 17 -11.35 34.25 -6.83
CA MET A 17 -10.91 33.02 -7.52
C MET A 17 -9.78 32.30 -6.79
N MET A 18 -8.95 33.00 -5.99
CA MET A 18 -7.90 32.36 -5.19
C MET A 18 -8.42 31.73 -3.88
N LEU A 19 -9.62 32.08 -3.44
CA LEU A 19 -10.23 31.50 -2.24
C LEU A 19 -11.03 30.22 -2.50
N GLY A 20 -11.09 29.76 -3.76
CA GLY A 20 -11.80 28.55 -4.17
C GLY A 20 -10.92 27.33 -4.39
N ILE A 21 -9.63 27.39 -4.10
CA ILE A 21 -8.80 26.18 -4.05
C ILE A 21 -9.06 25.59 -2.67
N SER A 22 -10.01 24.64 -2.58
CA SER A 22 -10.09 23.76 -1.42
C SER A 22 -8.71 23.09 -1.35
N GLN A 23 -7.90 23.49 -0.39
CA GLN A 23 -6.76 22.65 0.01
C GLN A 23 -7.37 21.30 0.32
N ALA A 24 -7.00 20.28 -0.44
CA ALA A 24 -7.17 18.91 0.00
C ALA A 24 -6.71 18.89 1.45
N ALA A 25 -7.55 18.42 2.34
CA ALA A 25 -7.25 18.37 3.77
C ALA A 25 -6.06 17.41 3.95
N ALA A 26 -4.84 17.93 3.80
CA ALA A 26 -3.66 17.22 4.24
C ALA A 26 -3.76 17.13 5.75
N GLY A 27 -3.85 15.93 6.30
CA GLY A 27 -3.68 15.74 7.70
C GLY A 27 -4.78 15.01 8.45
N GLN A 28 -5.37 13.96 7.89
CA GLN A 28 -6.36 13.16 8.63
C GLN A 28 -6.03 11.65 8.57
N LEU A 29 -6.70 10.89 9.42
CA LEU A 29 -6.74 9.44 9.30
C LEU A 29 -7.64 9.07 8.11
N ILE A 30 -7.17 8.15 7.28
CA ILE A 30 -7.90 7.64 6.12
C ILE A 30 -7.99 6.12 6.18
N ILE A 31 -9.01 5.57 5.52
CA ILE A 31 -9.12 4.12 5.32
C ILE A 31 -8.17 3.75 4.16
N SER A 32 -7.16 2.94 4.44
CA SER A 32 -6.11 2.55 3.48
C SER A 32 -6.38 1.23 2.81
N GLU A 33 -6.96 0.28 3.53
CA GLU A 33 -7.31 -1.03 3.00
C GLU A 33 -8.54 -1.58 3.74
N PHE A 34 -9.39 -2.32 3.03
CA PHE A 34 -10.51 -2.99 3.66
C PHE A 34 -11.01 -4.18 2.85
N ARG A 35 -11.71 -5.07 3.54
CA ARG A 35 -12.42 -6.22 2.99
C ARG A 35 -13.72 -6.43 3.77
N VAL A 36 -14.81 -6.70 3.06
CA VAL A 36 -16.15 -6.95 3.67
C VAL A 36 -16.61 -8.41 3.54
N ARG A 37 -15.78 -9.29 3.02
CA ARG A 37 -15.98 -10.73 2.88
C ARG A 37 -14.66 -11.37 2.47
N GLY A 38 -14.43 -12.61 2.81
CA GLY A 38 -13.22 -13.33 2.41
C GLY A 38 -13.45 -14.85 2.39
N PRO A 39 -12.39 -15.66 2.39
CA PRO A 39 -12.48 -17.12 2.33
C PRO A 39 -13.34 -17.75 3.43
N ASN A 40 -13.37 -17.16 4.62
CA ASN A 40 -14.19 -17.62 5.75
C ASN A 40 -15.65 -17.10 5.70
N GLY A 41 -16.07 -16.45 4.60
CA GLY A 41 -17.43 -15.95 4.42
C GLY A 41 -17.64 -14.50 4.84
N ALA A 42 -18.88 -14.13 5.17
CA ALA A 42 -19.31 -12.76 5.39
C ALA A 42 -18.56 -12.03 6.53
N ASN A 43 -18.20 -12.73 7.59
CA ASN A 43 -17.46 -12.14 8.71
C ASN A 43 -15.94 -12.13 8.52
N ASP A 44 -15.44 -12.49 7.35
CA ASP A 44 -14.00 -12.43 7.06
C ASP A 44 -13.63 -11.02 6.60
N GLU A 45 -13.60 -10.11 7.54
CA GLU A 45 -13.57 -8.66 7.33
C GLU A 45 -12.44 -7.99 8.08
N PHE A 46 -11.91 -6.92 7.49
CA PHE A 46 -11.03 -5.99 8.17
C PHE A 46 -11.17 -4.57 7.60
N ILE A 47 -10.79 -3.59 8.42
CA ILE A 47 -10.67 -2.17 8.04
C ILE A 47 -9.35 -1.68 8.58
N GLU A 48 -8.48 -1.22 7.70
CA GLU A 48 -7.20 -0.63 8.03
C GLU A 48 -7.29 0.89 7.93
N ILE A 49 -6.84 1.58 8.96
CA ILE A 49 -6.79 3.03 9.04
C ILE A 49 -5.33 3.46 8.98
N TYR A 50 -5.01 4.40 8.12
CA TYR A 50 -3.68 4.93 7.90
C TYR A 50 -3.58 6.37 8.40
N ASN A 51 -2.47 6.70 9.04
CA ASN A 51 -2.16 8.07 9.44
C ASN A 51 -1.50 8.84 8.29
N ASN A 52 -2.30 9.66 7.60
CA ASN A 52 -1.89 10.54 6.52
C ASN A 52 -1.58 11.98 6.99
N SER A 53 -1.45 12.22 8.30
CA SER A 53 -1.32 13.58 8.84
C SER A 53 0.07 14.22 8.69
N GLY A 54 1.07 13.41 8.33
CA GLY A 54 2.46 13.88 8.24
C GLY A 54 3.22 13.93 9.59
N ALA A 55 2.54 13.63 10.69
CA ALA A 55 3.10 13.54 12.05
C ALA A 55 2.42 12.41 12.83
N ASP A 56 2.95 12.04 13.99
CA ASP A 56 2.26 11.13 14.90
C ASP A 56 0.91 11.72 15.29
N HIS A 57 -0.14 10.90 15.20
CA HIS A 57 -1.51 11.32 15.50
C HIS A 57 -1.98 10.70 16.81
N THR A 58 -2.25 11.55 17.80
CA THR A 58 -2.89 11.11 19.04
C THR A 58 -4.40 11.27 18.91
N VAL A 59 -5.14 10.17 19.02
CA VAL A 59 -6.60 10.17 18.96
C VAL A 59 -7.18 10.97 20.12
N ALA A 60 -8.02 11.95 19.80
CA ALA A 60 -8.74 12.80 20.74
C ALA A 60 -10.12 13.13 20.18
N GLY A 61 -11.06 12.20 20.32
CA GLY A 61 -12.41 12.29 19.77
C GLY A 61 -13.52 12.47 20.80
N GLY A 62 -14.72 12.70 20.31
CA GLY A 62 -15.92 12.67 21.11
C GLY A 62 -16.19 11.26 21.69
N GLY A 63 -16.77 11.21 22.88
CA GLY A 63 -17.01 9.94 23.58
C GLY A 63 -15.71 9.28 24.02
N THR A 64 -15.49 8.01 23.61
CA THR A 64 -14.33 7.22 24.00
C THR A 64 -13.21 7.20 22.95
N GLY A 65 -13.39 7.87 21.81
CA GLY A 65 -12.39 7.91 20.73
C GLY A 65 -13.01 8.16 19.36
N TYR A 66 -12.33 7.72 18.31
CA TYR A 66 -12.84 7.76 16.94
C TYR A 66 -13.63 6.50 16.63
N GLY A 67 -14.82 6.67 16.08
CA GLY A 67 -15.71 5.56 15.70
C GLY A 67 -15.50 5.16 14.25
N VAL A 68 -15.42 3.86 13.99
CA VAL A 68 -15.49 3.28 12.65
C VAL A 68 -16.85 2.58 12.54
N ALA A 69 -17.67 2.97 11.58
CA ALA A 69 -19.04 2.47 11.44
C ALA A 69 -19.37 2.13 9.99
N ALA A 70 -20.29 1.18 9.80
CA ALA A 70 -20.89 0.91 8.50
C ALA A 70 -22.19 1.66 8.30
N SER A 71 -22.65 1.78 7.05
CA SER A 71 -23.81 2.59 6.66
C SER A 71 -25.16 2.10 7.22
N ASN A 72 -25.20 0.91 7.83
CA ASN A 72 -26.33 0.44 8.61
C ASN A 72 -26.45 1.13 10.00
N GLY A 73 -25.56 2.12 10.27
CA GLY A 73 -25.57 2.93 11.50
C GLY A 73 -24.92 2.26 12.72
N VAL A 74 -24.36 1.06 12.57
CA VAL A 74 -23.73 0.32 13.65
C VAL A 74 -22.21 0.54 13.65
N ALA A 75 -21.69 0.99 14.81
CA ALA A 75 -20.25 1.06 15.02
C ALA A 75 -19.64 -0.34 14.95
N ARG A 76 -18.48 -0.44 14.31
CA ARG A 76 -17.68 -1.66 14.24
C ARG A 76 -16.58 -1.65 15.29
N CYS A 77 -15.73 -0.66 15.23
CA CYS A 77 -14.70 -0.51 16.26
C CYS A 77 -14.57 0.94 16.72
N VAL A 78 -13.84 1.14 17.79
CA VAL A 78 -13.43 2.46 18.28
C VAL A 78 -11.93 2.46 18.37
N ILE A 79 -11.29 3.50 17.87
CA ILE A 79 -9.88 3.81 18.14
C ILE A 79 -9.87 4.64 19.43
N PRO A 80 -9.39 4.08 20.57
CA PRO A 80 -9.54 4.74 21.86
C PRO A 80 -8.81 6.09 21.94
N ASN A 81 -9.36 7.03 22.72
CA ASN A 81 -8.67 8.26 23.06
C ASN A 81 -7.31 7.96 23.71
N GLY A 82 -6.28 8.70 23.29
CA GLY A 82 -4.91 8.50 23.74
C GLY A 82 -4.11 7.48 22.89
N THR A 83 -4.76 6.75 21.96
CA THR A 83 -4.02 5.93 20.99
C THR A 83 -3.15 6.82 20.13
N VAL A 84 -1.86 6.48 20.01
CA VAL A 84 -0.92 7.16 19.11
C VAL A 84 -0.75 6.28 17.88
N ILE A 85 -1.18 6.79 16.73
CA ILE A 85 -0.89 6.16 15.42
C ILE A 85 0.31 6.90 14.85
N PRO A 86 1.47 6.22 14.69
CA PRO A 86 2.67 6.87 14.16
C PRO A 86 2.43 7.51 12.80
N ASN A 87 3.21 8.50 12.45
CA ASN A 87 3.20 9.05 11.10
C ASN A 87 3.42 7.94 10.07
N ARG A 88 2.49 7.79 9.13
CA ARG A 88 2.43 6.70 8.15
C ARG A 88 2.19 5.30 8.77
N GLY A 89 1.83 5.24 10.03
CA GLY A 89 1.44 4.01 10.70
C GLY A 89 -0.03 3.67 10.49
N HIS A 90 -0.40 2.48 10.95
CA HIS A 90 -1.72 1.89 10.73
C HIS A 90 -2.41 1.55 12.04
N PHE A 91 -3.73 1.43 11.97
CA PHE A 91 -4.58 0.85 13.02
C PHE A 91 -5.55 -0.13 12.36
N LEU A 92 -5.62 -1.34 12.88
CA LEU A 92 -6.38 -2.44 12.26
C LEU A 92 -7.60 -2.81 13.09
N CYS A 93 -8.79 -2.69 12.48
CA CYS A 93 -10.05 -3.23 13.01
C CYS A 93 -10.39 -4.52 12.28
N VAL A 94 -10.69 -5.61 13.01
CA VAL A 94 -11.02 -6.91 12.42
C VAL A 94 -12.30 -7.49 12.98
N ASN A 95 -13.05 -8.23 12.16
CA ASN A 95 -14.16 -9.03 12.65
C ASN A 95 -13.64 -10.33 13.28
N SER A 96 -13.74 -10.46 14.60
CA SER A 96 -13.18 -11.59 15.34
C SER A 96 -13.86 -12.94 15.07
N VAL A 97 -15.03 -12.93 14.38
CA VAL A 97 -15.78 -14.16 14.06
C VAL A 97 -15.18 -14.88 12.84
N GLY A 98 -14.66 -14.13 11.84
CA GLY A 98 -14.27 -14.73 10.57
C GLY A 98 -12.90 -14.33 10.02
N TYR A 99 -12.24 -13.32 10.57
CA TYR A 99 -10.98 -12.78 10.03
C TYR A 99 -9.91 -13.84 9.81
N SER A 100 -9.57 -14.10 8.53
CA SER A 100 -8.68 -15.17 8.11
C SER A 100 -7.21 -14.80 8.07
N LEU A 101 -6.88 -13.49 8.09
CA LEU A 101 -5.53 -12.99 7.90
C LEU A 101 -4.76 -12.75 9.21
N ALA A 102 -5.27 -13.25 10.35
CA ALA A 102 -4.63 -13.08 11.65
C ALA A 102 -3.20 -13.65 11.71
N SER A 103 -2.87 -14.64 10.87
CA SER A 103 -1.54 -15.20 10.75
C SER A 103 -0.65 -14.51 9.69
N TYR A 104 -1.16 -13.46 9.00
CA TYR A 104 -0.35 -12.69 8.05
C TYR A 104 0.81 -12.02 8.79
N PRO A 105 2.04 -12.05 8.25
CA PRO A 105 3.19 -11.42 8.88
C PRO A 105 3.01 -9.90 8.98
N ALA A 106 2.97 -9.38 10.20
CA ALA A 106 2.88 -7.93 10.42
C ALA A 106 4.21 -7.20 10.11
N GLY A 107 5.26 -7.95 9.77
CA GLY A 107 6.56 -7.40 9.42
C GLY A 107 7.44 -6.98 10.61
N ASN A 108 6.95 -7.18 11.85
CA ASN A 108 7.68 -6.87 13.10
C ASN A 108 8.10 -8.10 13.90
N GLY A 109 7.89 -9.30 13.35
CA GLY A 109 8.08 -10.59 14.01
C GLY A 109 6.83 -11.13 14.71
N THR A 110 5.69 -10.43 14.58
CA THR A 110 4.36 -10.86 15.02
C THR A 110 3.42 -11.06 13.84
N THR A 111 2.14 -11.23 14.11
CA THR A 111 1.08 -11.40 13.10
C THR A 111 0.16 -10.19 13.03
N ALA A 112 -0.60 -10.07 11.94
CA ALA A 112 -1.55 -8.99 11.69
C ALA A 112 -2.87 -9.21 12.46
N THR A 113 -2.79 -9.33 13.77
CA THR A 113 -3.96 -9.32 14.66
C THR A 113 -4.55 -7.93 14.73
N GLY A 114 -5.88 -7.81 14.88
CA GLY A 114 -6.53 -6.52 15.01
C GLY A 114 -6.09 -5.77 16.27
N ASP A 115 -5.86 -4.47 16.15
CA ASP A 115 -5.71 -3.56 17.27
C ASP A 115 -7.04 -3.36 18.00
N ALA A 116 -8.16 -3.47 17.26
CA ALA A 116 -9.51 -3.54 17.80
C ALA A 116 -10.33 -4.61 17.07
N THR A 117 -11.35 -5.14 17.75
CA THR A 117 -12.20 -6.20 17.19
C THR A 117 -13.67 -5.83 17.25
N TYR A 118 -14.45 -6.42 16.34
CA TYR A 118 -15.91 -6.38 16.33
C TYR A 118 -16.48 -7.75 15.92
N THR A 119 -17.79 -7.91 16.00
CA THR A 119 -18.47 -9.18 15.70
C THR A 119 -19.65 -9.01 14.73
N THR A 120 -20.09 -7.78 14.48
CA THR A 120 -21.22 -7.49 13.62
C THR A 120 -20.79 -7.37 12.18
N ASP A 121 -21.36 -8.17 11.31
CA ASP A 121 -21.12 -8.20 9.86
C ASP A 121 -21.28 -6.81 9.20
N ILE A 122 -20.45 -6.51 8.24
CA ILE A 122 -20.58 -5.38 7.33
C ILE A 122 -21.23 -5.91 6.05
N PRO A 123 -22.48 -5.50 5.73
CA PRO A 123 -23.11 -5.96 4.48
C PRO A 123 -22.22 -5.68 3.25
N ASP A 124 -22.14 -6.61 2.32
CA ASP A 124 -21.16 -6.65 1.23
C ASP A 124 -20.97 -5.33 0.42
N ASN A 125 -22.01 -4.51 0.33
CA ASN A 125 -21.92 -3.23 -0.38
C ASN A 125 -22.23 -2.03 0.52
N ALA A 126 -22.22 -2.20 1.85
CA ALA A 126 -22.35 -1.10 2.78
C ALA A 126 -21.09 -0.24 2.77
N GLY A 127 -21.26 1.07 2.81
CA GLY A 127 -20.18 1.99 3.01
C GLY A 127 -19.63 1.92 4.44
N ILE A 128 -18.37 2.29 4.62
CA ILE A 128 -17.66 2.36 5.89
C ILE A 128 -17.14 3.77 6.06
N ALA A 129 -17.22 4.33 7.26
CA ALA A 129 -16.67 5.64 7.54
C ALA A 129 -15.99 5.68 8.91
N ILE A 130 -14.98 6.53 9.02
CA ILE A 130 -14.33 6.90 10.29
C ILE A 130 -14.81 8.27 10.71
N PHE A 131 -15.12 8.43 12.00
CA PHE A 131 -15.63 9.67 12.60
C PHE A 131 -14.74 10.10 13.74
N ASN A 132 -14.60 11.42 13.95
CA ASN A 132 -13.88 11.99 15.08
C ASN A 132 -14.62 11.88 16.43
N THR A 133 -15.60 11.00 16.52
CA THR A 133 -16.40 10.68 17.69
C THR A 133 -16.79 9.21 17.69
N SER A 134 -16.93 8.61 18.86
CA SER A 134 -17.50 7.25 19.02
C SER A 134 -19.00 7.27 19.35
N ILE A 135 -19.61 8.46 19.48
CA ILE A 135 -21.03 8.62 19.80
C ILE A 135 -21.85 8.41 18.52
N GLY A 136 -22.62 7.32 18.43
CA GLY A 136 -23.34 6.96 17.20
C GLY A 136 -24.33 8.02 16.69
N ALA A 137 -24.93 8.82 17.59
CA ALA A 137 -25.81 9.93 17.19
C ALA A 137 -25.07 11.05 16.44
N ASP A 138 -23.73 11.12 16.58
CA ASP A 138 -22.87 12.11 15.96
C ASP A 138 -22.18 11.61 14.69
N PHE A 139 -22.54 10.42 14.19
CA PHE A 139 -22.03 9.89 12.91
C PHE A 139 -22.66 10.66 11.74
N THR A 140 -22.16 11.85 11.54
CA THR A 140 -22.62 12.80 10.52
C THR A 140 -21.49 13.20 9.60
N LEU A 141 -21.80 13.79 8.44
CA LEU A 141 -20.83 14.29 7.48
C LEU A 141 -19.86 15.33 8.12
N ALA A 142 -20.33 16.10 9.11
CA ALA A 142 -19.52 17.11 9.80
C ALA A 142 -18.42 16.50 10.69
N ASN A 143 -18.64 15.28 11.18
CA ASN A 143 -17.71 14.57 12.06
C ASN A 143 -16.92 13.46 11.33
N ARG A 144 -17.19 13.28 10.04
CA ARG A 144 -16.51 12.27 9.22
C ARG A 144 -15.07 12.71 8.93
N LEU A 145 -14.13 11.79 9.11
CA LEU A 145 -12.73 11.95 8.70
C LEU A 145 -12.49 11.41 7.31
N ASP A 146 -13.02 10.19 7.01
CA ASP A 146 -12.90 9.54 5.71
C ASP A 146 -14.06 8.55 5.52
N ALA A 147 -14.35 8.17 4.27
CA ALA A 147 -15.33 7.15 3.97
C ALA A 147 -15.01 6.38 2.68
N VAL A 148 -15.42 5.11 2.67
CA VAL A 148 -15.33 4.24 1.50
C VAL A 148 -16.68 3.58 1.25
N GLY A 149 -17.19 3.71 0.04
CA GLY A 149 -18.47 3.14 -0.34
C GLY A 149 -18.53 2.73 -1.79
N SER A 150 -19.33 1.71 -2.08
CA SER A 150 -19.55 1.23 -3.44
C SER A 150 -20.49 2.16 -4.22
N THR A 151 -20.60 1.91 -5.53
CA THR A 151 -21.61 2.58 -6.39
C THR A 151 -23.04 2.30 -5.92
N SER A 152 -23.28 1.21 -5.17
CA SER A 152 -24.58 0.85 -4.58
C SER A 152 -24.88 1.57 -3.26
N GLU A 153 -23.88 2.18 -2.60
CA GLU A 153 -24.08 2.91 -1.36
C GLU A 153 -24.80 4.23 -1.65
N ALA A 154 -25.99 4.40 -1.10
CA ALA A 154 -26.80 5.60 -1.29
C ALA A 154 -26.47 6.71 -0.26
N ASN A 155 -25.98 6.31 0.93
CA ASN A 155 -25.69 7.24 2.02
C ASN A 155 -24.34 7.92 1.82
N THR A 156 -24.36 9.20 1.44
CA THR A 156 -23.17 10.00 1.18
C THR A 156 -22.28 10.26 2.41
N THR A 157 -22.78 9.99 3.63
CA THR A 157 -21.94 10.00 4.84
C THR A 157 -20.92 8.86 4.83
N TYR A 158 -21.24 7.76 4.15
CA TYR A 158 -20.43 6.54 4.10
C TYR A 158 -19.82 6.26 2.70
N LYS A 159 -19.75 7.28 1.87
CA LYS A 159 -19.17 7.20 0.53
C LYS A 159 -18.60 8.54 0.10
N GLU A 160 -17.54 8.51 -0.67
CA GLU A 160 -16.96 9.68 -1.32
C GLU A 160 -17.07 9.57 -2.83
N GLY A 161 -17.56 10.64 -3.45
CA GLY A 161 -17.73 10.73 -4.89
C GLY A 161 -18.63 9.61 -5.46
N THR A 162 -18.18 9.01 -6.56
CA THR A 162 -18.95 7.98 -7.29
C THR A 162 -19.04 6.67 -6.52
N GLY A 163 -18.06 6.34 -5.70
CA GLY A 163 -17.91 5.02 -5.08
C GLY A 163 -17.15 4.02 -5.97
N TYR A 164 -16.53 3.02 -5.35
CA TYR A 164 -15.92 1.91 -6.08
C TYR A 164 -17.01 1.01 -6.68
N PRO A 165 -16.72 0.21 -7.75
CA PRO A 165 -17.70 -0.69 -8.33
C PRO A 165 -18.24 -1.69 -7.30
N ALA A 166 -19.56 -1.83 -7.21
CA ALA A 166 -20.20 -2.76 -6.28
C ALA A 166 -19.77 -4.21 -6.54
N LEU A 167 -19.48 -4.94 -5.48
CA LEU A 167 -19.10 -6.34 -5.55
C LEU A 167 -20.28 -7.26 -5.83
N THR A 168 -20.03 -8.31 -6.60
CA THR A 168 -20.81 -9.55 -6.51
C THR A 168 -20.16 -10.38 -5.41
N PRO A 169 -20.90 -10.77 -4.34
CA PRO A 169 -20.32 -11.50 -3.22
C PRO A 169 -19.62 -12.79 -3.64
N PHE A 170 -18.40 -13.00 -3.19
CA PHE A 170 -17.62 -14.19 -3.43
C PHE A 170 -16.58 -14.38 -2.32
N SER A 171 -16.13 -15.61 -2.12
CA SER A 171 -15.26 -15.98 -0.99
C SER A 171 -13.84 -16.30 -1.50
N ILE A 172 -13.07 -15.26 -1.83
CA ILE A 172 -11.66 -15.35 -2.19
C ILE A 172 -10.86 -14.36 -1.36
N ASP A 173 -9.54 -14.50 -1.38
CA ASP A 173 -8.66 -13.50 -0.78
C ASP A 173 -8.55 -12.28 -1.68
N TYR A 174 -9.16 -11.19 -1.27
CA TYR A 174 -9.14 -9.89 -1.93
C TYR A 174 -9.12 -8.76 -0.91
N SER A 175 -8.79 -7.57 -1.37
CA SER A 175 -9.06 -6.31 -0.68
C SER A 175 -9.31 -5.18 -1.67
N PHE A 176 -9.91 -4.10 -1.15
CA PHE A 176 -9.78 -2.78 -1.73
C PHE A 176 -8.61 -2.08 -1.07
N TYR A 177 -7.61 -1.76 -1.86
CA TYR A 177 -6.39 -1.11 -1.46
C TYR A 177 -6.40 0.32 -1.97
N ARG A 178 -6.14 1.30 -1.08
CA ARG A 178 -6.05 2.72 -1.48
C ARG A 178 -4.78 2.93 -2.30
N ASP A 179 -4.98 3.37 -3.52
CA ASP A 179 -3.90 3.55 -4.48
C ASP A 179 -2.92 4.64 -4.04
N ASN A 180 -1.68 4.55 -4.47
CA ASN A 180 -0.68 5.58 -4.20
C ASN A 180 -0.58 6.54 -5.39
N CYS A 181 -0.33 7.81 -5.08
CA CYS A 181 -0.01 8.83 -6.06
C CYS A 181 1.33 8.57 -6.77
N GLY A 182 1.52 9.21 -7.93
CA GLY A 182 2.80 9.24 -8.62
C GLY A 182 3.11 8.04 -9.51
N LYS A 183 2.35 6.96 -9.44
CA LYS A 183 2.54 5.75 -10.24
C LYS A 183 1.63 5.63 -11.47
N SER A 184 0.63 6.50 -11.62
CA SER A 184 -0.21 6.61 -12.81
C SER A 184 0.54 7.29 -13.96
N GLY A 185 0.09 7.11 -15.20
CA GLY A 185 0.72 7.64 -16.40
C GLY A 185 1.32 6.54 -17.26
N SER A 186 2.30 6.87 -18.10
CA SER A 186 2.99 5.86 -18.91
C SER A 186 3.91 5.00 -18.04
N ILE A 187 4.42 3.89 -18.60
CA ILE A 187 5.42 3.06 -17.91
C ILE A 187 6.76 3.79 -17.67
N THR A 188 6.96 4.95 -18.24
CA THR A 188 8.18 5.76 -18.13
C THR A 188 8.01 7.04 -17.33
N THR A 189 6.78 7.42 -16.97
CA THR A 189 6.46 8.66 -16.25
C THR A 189 5.60 8.38 -15.03
N PHE A 190 5.80 9.19 -14.00
CA PHE A 190 4.93 9.20 -12.81
C PHE A 190 3.68 10.04 -13.08
N GLY A 191 2.64 9.82 -12.30
CA GLY A 191 1.45 10.68 -12.31
C GLY A 191 1.71 12.05 -11.69
N ALA A 192 0.67 12.89 -11.70
CA ALA A 192 0.77 14.29 -11.33
C ALA A 192 0.97 14.56 -9.83
N CYS A 193 0.73 13.59 -8.94
CA CYS A 193 0.90 13.76 -7.50
C CYS A 193 2.22 13.14 -7.01
N PRO A 194 2.74 13.56 -5.84
CA PRO A 194 3.99 13.03 -5.30
C PRO A 194 3.94 11.52 -5.13
N ILE A 195 5.05 10.84 -5.43
CA ILE A 195 5.22 9.41 -5.12
C ILE A 195 5.07 9.21 -3.62
N ASP A 196 4.56 8.05 -3.23
CA ASP A 196 4.46 7.60 -1.82
C ASP A 196 3.37 8.27 -0.99
N THR A 197 2.48 9.03 -1.59
CA THR A 197 1.31 9.56 -0.90
C THR A 197 0.07 8.76 -1.29
N PRO A 198 -0.76 8.31 -0.34
CA PRO A 198 -2.04 7.70 -0.67
C PRO A 198 -2.91 8.67 -1.45
N LYS A 199 -3.63 8.16 -2.44
CA LYS A 199 -4.66 8.94 -3.14
C LYS A 199 -5.82 9.22 -2.20
N ASP A 200 -6.17 10.49 -2.11
CA ASP A 200 -7.35 10.95 -1.41
C ASP A 200 -7.95 12.11 -2.20
N THR A 201 -8.74 11.75 -3.21
CA THR A 201 -9.38 12.71 -4.12
C THR A 201 -10.84 12.97 -3.77
N ASN A 202 -11.31 12.44 -2.64
CA ASN A 202 -12.72 12.40 -2.25
C ASN A 202 -13.58 11.69 -3.31
N ASN A 203 -13.02 10.66 -3.96
CA ASN A 203 -13.73 9.84 -4.94
C ASN A 203 -13.23 8.39 -4.88
N ASN A 204 -13.95 7.54 -4.18
CA ASN A 204 -13.56 6.16 -3.94
C ASN A 204 -13.32 5.36 -5.24
N ALA A 205 -13.98 5.70 -6.34
CA ALA A 205 -13.72 5.07 -7.64
C ALA A 205 -12.32 5.37 -8.20
N ALA A 206 -11.75 6.52 -7.85
CA ALA A 206 -10.42 6.94 -8.28
C ALA A 206 -9.32 6.53 -7.28
N ASP A 207 -9.69 6.39 -6.01
CA ASP A 207 -8.75 6.23 -4.92
C ASP A 207 -8.45 4.76 -4.60
N PHE A 208 -9.36 3.83 -4.92
CA PHE A 208 -9.21 2.42 -4.58
C PHE A 208 -8.99 1.52 -5.79
N VAL A 209 -8.16 0.50 -5.59
CA VAL A 209 -7.91 -0.60 -6.52
C VAL A 209 -8.39 -1.90 -5.87
N PHE A 210 -9.22 -2.65 -6.59
CA PHE A 210 -9.56 -4.03 -6.22
C PHE A 210 -8.39 -4.95 -6.57
N VAL A 211 -7.95 -5.76 -5.61
CA VAL A 211 -6.88 -6.75 -5.80
C VAL A 211 -7.29 -8.09 -5.21
N ASP A 212 -6.92 -9.18 -5.88
CA ASP A 212 -7.14 -10.53 -5.40
C ASP A 212 -6.03 -11.50 -5.81
N THR A 213 -5.91 -12.62 -5.12
CA THR A 213 -4.83 -13.59 -5.35
C THR A 213 -5.02 -14.46 -6.60
N ASN A 214 -6.19 -14.39 -7.23
CA ASN A 214 -6.54 -15.16 -8.43
C ASN A 214 -6.60 -14.31 -9.70
N GLY A 215 -6.65 -12.98 -9.58
CA GLY A 215 -6.96 -12.09 -10.68
C GLY A 215 -8.40 -12.26 -11.18
N THR A 216 -9.35 -12.55 -10.30
CA THR A 216 -10.77 -12.78 -10.63
C THR A 216 -11.54 -11.48 -10.56
N SER A 217 -12.44 -11.22 -11.51
CA SER A 217 -13.33 -10.07 -11.44
C SER A 217 -14.56 -10.39 -10.59
N ALA A 218 -14.82 -9.52 -9.61
CA ALA A 218 -16.04 -9.57 -8.81
C ALA A 218 -16.97 -8.38 -9.11
N GLY A 219 -16.90 -7.84 -10.32
CA GLY A 219 -17.60 -6.60 -10.69
C GLY A 219 -16.81 -5.33 -10.38
N ALA A 220 -15.79 -5.41 -9.53
CA ALA A 220 -14.99 -4.26 -9.09
C ALA A 220 -13.64 -4.12 -9.82
N GLY A 221 -13.43 -4.89 -10.85
CA GLY A 221 -12.17 -4.94 -11.61
C GLY A 221 -11.47 -6.28 -11.45
N GLN A 222 -10.27 -6.37 -12.03
CA GLN A 222 -9.48 -7.59 -12.04
C GLN A 222 -8.01 -7.19 -11.97
N ARG A 223 -7.38 -7.46 -10.84
CA ARG A 223 -5.95 -7.20 -10.63
C ARG A 223 -5.35 -8.30 -9.77
N LEU A 224 -4.26 -8.87 -10.22
CA LEU A 224 -3.50 -9.76 -9.37
C LEU A 224 -2.83 -8.97 -8.24
N GLY A 225 -3.02 -9.45 -7.03
CA GLY A 225 -2.49 -8.84 -5.83
C GLY A 225 -2.87 -9.64 -4.59
N ALA A 226 -2.70 -9.07 -3.44
CA ALA A 226 -3.09 -9.71 -2.19
C ALA A 226 -3.52 -8.68 -1.14
N PRO A 227 -4.45 -9.01 -0.24
CA PRO A 227 -4.62 -8.24 0.98
C PRO A 227 -3.33 -8.30 1.81
N GLY A 228 -2.99 -7.19 2.43
CA GLY A 228 -1.80 -7.05 3.23
C GLY A 228 -2.02 -6.20 4.47
N PRO A 229 -2.93 -6.63 5.40
CA PRO A 229 -3.34 -5.81 6.53
C PRO A 229 -2.18 -5.47 7.45
N GLU A 230 -2.17 -4.22 7.94
CA GLU A 230 -1.18 -3.67 8.85
C GLU A 230 -1.84 -3.13 10.11
N ASN A 231 -1.16 -3.28 11.25
CA ASN A 231 -1.59 -2.84 12.56
C ASN A 231 -0.60 -1.82 13.16
N LEU A 232 -0.85 -1.34 14.39
CA LEU A 232 0.01 -0.38 15.09
C LEU A 232 1.48 -0.82 15.23
N SER A 233 1.75 -2.12 15.17
CA SER A 233 3.10 -2.67 15.30
C SER A 233 3.77 -2.95 13.95
N SER A 234 3.10 -2.74 12.82
CA SER A 234 3.65 -2.99 11.49
C SER A 234 4.76 -2.00 11.13
N PRO A 235 5.72 -2.38 10.28
CA PRO A 235 6.68 -1.44 9.72
C PRO A 235 5.95 -0.33 8.96
N ILE A 236 6.48 0.88 9.04
CA ILE A 236 5.92 2.04 8.34
C ILE A 236 6.76 2.40 7.13
N GLN A 237 6.12 3.01 6.13
CA GLN A 237 6.79 3.50 4.93
C GLN A 237 7.84 4.56 5.29
N ARG A 238 9.08 4.36 4.79
CA ARG A 238 10.26 5.20 5.06
C ARG A 238 11.10 5.48 3.82
N ASN A 239 10.49 5.54 2.64
CA ASN A 239 11.22 5.71 1.37
C ASN A 239 12.23 6.85 1.42
N ALA A 240 11.86 8.02 1.98
CA ALA A 240 12.75 9.18 2.07
C ALA A 240 13.97 8.97 2.98
N SER A 241 13.93 7.94 3.82
CA SER A 241 15.00 7.61 4.78
C SER A 241 15.88 6.43 4.32
N PHE A 242 15.70 5.98 3.08
CA PHE A 242 16.53 4.96 2.46
C PHE A 242 17.13 5.47 1.15
N ALA A 243 18.44 5.30 0.98
CA ALA A 243 19.05 5.48 -0.33
C ALA A 243 19.07 4.15 -1.09
N VAL A 244 18.56 4.16 -2.32
CA VAL A 244 18.53 2.98 -3.19
C VAL A 244 19.44 3.22 -4.38
N ASN A 245 20.46 2.39 -4.52
CA ASN A 245 21.46 2.48 -5.58
C ASN A 245 21.48 1.20 -6.43
N LEU A 246 22.16 1.27 -7.55
CA LEU A 246 22.52 0.08 -8.31
C LEU A 246 23.44 -0.82 -7.47
N LEU A 247 23.33 -2.13 -7.61
CA LEU A 247 24.22 -3.08 -6.97
C LEU A 247 25.68 -2.86 -7.43
N ASP A 248 25.85 -2.62 -8.73
CA ASP A 248 27.11 -2.23 -9.37
C ASP A 248 26.87 -0.91 -10.13
N ILE A 249 27.42 0.18 -9.61
CA ILE A 249 27.26 1.51 -10.20
C ILE A 249 28.14 1.73 -11.42
N CYS A 250 29.06 0.82 -11.69
CA CYS A 250 30.01 0.90 -12.81
C CYS A 250 29.41 0.35 -14.11
N VAL A 251 28.22 -0.25 -14.04
CA VAL A 251 27.48 -0.74 -15.20
C VAL A 251 26.04 -0.21 -15.24
N GLY A 252 25.42 -0.26 -16.41
CA GLY A 252 24.06 0.27 -16.59
C GLY A 252 23.01 -0.48 -15.78
N ALA A 253 21.95 0.21 -15.39
CA ALA A 253 20.85 -0.33 -14.61
C ALA A 253 20.14 -1.54 -15.25
N ALA A 254 20.19 -1.65 -16.58
CA ALA A 254 19.58 -2.71 -17.37
C ALA A 254 20.49 -3.92 -17.62
N SER A 255 21.76 -3.84 -17.19
CA SER A 255 22.78 -4.84 -17.43
C SER A 255 23.06 -5.68 -16.19
N PRO A 256 23.57 -6.93 -16.32
CA PRO A 256 24.13 -7.66 -15.21
C PRO A 256 25.32 -6.88 -14.61
N PRO A 257 25.50 -6.93 -13.27
CA PRO A 257 24.74 -7.70 -12.29
C PRO A 257 23.48 -6.99 -11.74
N ASN A 258 23.16 -5.76 -12.15
CA ASN A 258 22.05 -4.95 -11.64
C ASN A 258 20.67 -5.48 -12.05
N ARG A 259 20.60 -6.10 -13.23
CA ARG A 259 19.40 -6.73 -13.77
C ARG A 259 19.79 -7.96 -14.57
N VAL A 260 19.22 -9.10 -14.20
CA VAL A 260 19.53 -10.39 -14.86
C VAL A 260 18.23 -10.96 -15.41
N ARG A 261 18.29 -11.40 -16.65
CA ARG A 261 17.22 -12.11 -17.34
C ARG A 261 17.61 -13.58 -17.48
N ASP A 262 16.82 -14.47 -16.88
CA ASP A 262 16.90 -15.90 -17.12
C ASP A 262 15.72 -16.31 -18.02
N PHE A 263 16.00 -17.00 -19.12
CA PHE A 263 15.01 -17.44 -20.11
C PHE A 263 14.51 -18.86 -19.84
N THR A 264 14.97 -19.51 -18.77
CA THR A 264 14.53 -20.86 -18.43
C THR A 264 13.06 -20.83 -18.03
N SER A 265 12.24 -21.55 -18.78
CA SER A 265 10.80 -21.67 -18.52
C SER A 265 10.54 -22.49 -17.26
N ASP A 266 9.74 -21.94 -16.35
CA ASP A 266 9.30 -22.59 -15.12
C ASP A 266 7.82 -22.19 -14.83
N PRO A 267 6.85 -22.75 -15.59
CA PRO A 267 5.43 -22.41 -15.44
C PRO A 267 4.87 -22.76 -14.07
N ALA A 268 5.37 -23.83 -13.44
CA ALA A 268 4.93 -24.26 -12.11
C ALA A 268 5.22 -23.20 -11.04
N ASN A 269 6.18 -22.34 -11.28
CA ASN A 269 6.56 -21.23 -10.42
C ASN A 269 6.28 -19.86 -11.08
N ASN A 270 5.21 -19.72 -11.83
CA ASN A 270 4.77 -18.46 -12.43
C ASN A 270 5.84 -17.78 -13.31
N SER A 271 6.61 -18.57 -14.09
CA SER A 271 7.72 -18.07 -14.89
C SER A 271 7.75 -18.73 -16.27
N THR A 272 6.62 -18.74 -16.98
CA THR A 272 6.48 -19.34 -18.32
C THR A 272 7.56 -18.87 -19.28
N PHE A 273 7.92 -17.60 -19.22
CA PHE A 273 9.00 -17.02 -20.02
C PHE A 273 10.26 -16.74 -19.19
N GLY A 274 10.47 -17.50 -18.09
CA GLY A 274 11.61 -17.36 -17.21
C GLY A 274 11.47 -16.20 -16.20
N THR A 275 12.59 -15.65 -15.72
CA THR A 275 12.58 -14.66 -14.63
C THR A 275 13.30 -13.37 -14.97
N LEU A 276 12.92 -12.33 -14.27
CA LEU A 276 13.63 -11.04 -14.17
C LEU A 276 14.09 -10.85 -12.74
N ASP A 277 15.39 -10.69 -12.54
CA ASP A 277 16.02 -10.48 -11.24
C ASP A 277 16.54 -9.04 -11.18
N ILE A 278 15.96 -8.22 -10.32
CA ILE A 278 16.34 -6.81 -10.11
C ILE A 278 17.11 -6.72 -8.80
N ARG A 279 18.35 -6.20 -8.85
CA ARG A 279 19.25 -6.14 -7.69
C ARG A 279 19.62 -4.71 -7.38
N ARG A 280 19.58 -4.38 -6.07
CA ARG A 280 19.87 -3.02 -5.58
C ARG A 280 20.67 -3.09 -4.28
N THR A 281 21.41 -2.03 -4.01
CA THR A 281 21.96 -1.74 -2.69
C THR A 281 21.05 -0.74 -2.00
N VAL A 282 20.59 -1.07 -0.80
CA VAL A 282 19.69 -0.25 0.00
C VAL A 282 20.41 0.17 1.27
N THR A 283 20.56 1.47 1.50
CA THR A 283 21.29 2.05 2.64
C THR A 283 20.29 2.65 3.63
N ASN A 284 20.41 2.29 4.89
CA ASN A 284 19.61 2.83 5.97
C ASN A 284 20.09 4.23 6.38
N ASN A 285 19.27 5.25 6.17
CA ASN A 285 19.50 6.63 6.59
C ASN A 285 18.42 7.13 7.56
N THR A 286 17.79 6.23 8.32
CA THR A 286 16.70 6.57 9.24
C THR A 286 17.15 7.31 10.49
N GLY A 287 18.47 7.39 10.75
CA GLY A 287 19.05 7.94 11.98
C GLY A 287 19.21 6.91 13.10
N GLY A 288 18.68 5.70 12.95
CA GLY A 288 18.74 4.61 13.92
C GLY A 288 18.92 3.24 13.28
N ASN A 289 18.98 2.21 14.11
CA ASN A 289 18.96 0.84 13.64
C ASN A 289 17.57 0.49 13.09
N VAL A 290 17.53 -0.31 12.02
CA VAL A 290 16.30 -0.90 11.49
C VAL A 290 16.28 -2.38 11.84
N THR A 291 15.19 -2.84 12.47
CA THR A 291 15.04 -4.21 12.99
C THR A 291 14.09 -5.06 12.16
N ARG A 292 13.33 -4.44 11.26
CA ARG A 292 12.47 -5.10 10.24
C ARG A 292 12.52 -4.29 8.97
N LEU A 293 12.59 -4.99 7.84
CA LEU A 293 12.65 -4.39 6.52
C LEU A 293 11.85 -5.23 5.53
N ARG A 294 10.89 -4.59 4.87
CA ARG A 294 10.10 -5.21 3.80
C ARG A 294 9.79 -4.21 2.69
N TRP A 295 9.31 -4.72 1.59
CA TRP A 295 8.94 -3.95 0.40
C TRP A 295 7.50 -4.26 0.01
N ARG A 296 6.65 -3.24 0.06
CA ARG A 296 5.27 -3.29 -0.41
C ARG A 296 5.22 -2.98 -1.89
N VAL A 297 4.63 -3.87 -2.70
CA VAL A 297 4.45 -3.63 -4.14
C VAL A 297 3.30 -2.64 -4.34
N ILE A 298 3.61 -1.44 -4.80
CA ILE A 298 2.64 -0.37 -5.00
C ILE A 298 2.26 -0.16 -6.47
N ASP A 299 3.10 -0.59 -7.41
CA ASP A 299 2.76 -0.66 -8.83
C ASP A 299 3.57 -1.76 -9.52
N LEU A 300 2.91 -2.52 -10.37
CA LEU A 300 3.50 -3.61 -11.10
C LEU A 300 2.71 -3.85 -12.38
N THR A 301 3.39 -4.01 -13.51
CA THR A 301 2.74 -4.58 -14.70
C THR A 301 2.52 -6.06 -14.46
N THR A 302 1.27 -6.45 -14.28
CA THR A 302 0.85 -7.81 -13.98
C THR A 302 -0.54 -8.08 -14.55
N PHE A 303 -1.09 -9.23 -14.27
CA PHE A 303 -2.39 -9.67 -14.76
C PHE A 303 -3.56 -8.76 -14.30
N PRO A 304 -4.48 -8.39 -15.19
CA PRO A 304 -4.50 -8.67 -16.64
C PRO A 304 -3.60 -7.70 -17.41
N ALA A 305 -2.58 -8.22 -18.09
CA ALA A 305 -1.66 -7.40 -18.85
C ALA A 305 -2.19 -7.19 -20.29
N PRO A 306 -2.31 -5.94 -20.77
CA PRO A 306 -2.61 -5.69 -22.17
C PRO A 306 -1.43 -6.10 -23.08
N SER A 307 -1.70 -6.26 -24.38
CA SER A 307 -0.67 -6.60 -25.36
C SER A 307 0.50 -5.62 -25.32
N GLY A 308 1.72 -6.13 -25.40
CA GLY A 308 2.96 -5.34 -25.34
C GLY A 308 3.39 -4.92 -23.93
N ILE A 309 2.59 -5.21 -22.91
CA ILE A 309 2.90 -4.97 -21.51
C ILE A 309 3.23 -6.32 -20.85
N ALA A 310 4.23 -6.35 -20.00
CA ALA A 310 4.62 -7.57 -19.29
C ALA A 310 3.58 -7.97 -18.24
N ASP A 311 3.48 -9.29 -17.99
CA ASP A 311 2.85 -9.84 -16.80
C ASP A 311 3.96 -10.39 -15.90
N LEU A 312 4.28 -9.65 -14.84
CA LEU A 312 5.33 -9.96 -13.87
C LEU A 312 4.72 -10.38 -12.53
N ARG A 313 5.32 -11.39 -11.91
CA ARG A 313 4.85 -12.02 -10.68
C ARG A 313 5.96 -12.04 -9.63
N PRO A 314 5.94 -11.18 -8.59
CA PRO A 314 6.86 -11.27 -7.45
C PRO A 314 6.90 -12.67 -6.85
N ARG A 315 8.11 -13.15 -6.55
CA ARG A 315 8.37 -14.50 -6.05
C ARG A 315 9.33 -14.46 -4.87
N THR A 316 9.24 -15.42 -3.98
CA THR A 316 10.29 -15.70 -3.00
C THR A 316 11.59 -16.06 -3.71
N SER A 317 12.70 -15.54 -3.19
CA SER A 317 14.04 -15.80 -3.72
C SER A 317 15.03 -16.11 -2.58
N THR A 318 16.14 -16.77 -2.92
CA THR A 318 17.25 -17.05 -2.01
C THR A 318 18.41 -16.11 -2.29
N ALA A 319 19.34 -16.00 -1.34
CA ALA A 319 20.57 -15.23 -1.54
C ALA A 319 21.43 -15.79 -2.69
N VAL A 320 22.13 -14.90 -3.38
CA VAL A 320 23.12 -15.26 -4.42
C VAL A 320 24.41 -14.49 -4.22
N VAL A 321 25.53 -15.12 -4.59
CA VAL A 321 26.83 -14.44 -4.62
C VAL A 321 27.05 -13.87 -6.02
N VAL A 322 27.42 -12.60 -6.09
CA VAL A 322 27.56 -11.85 -7.33
C VAL A 322 28.87 -11.08 -7.33
N THR A 323 29.58 -11.13 -8.46
CA THR A 323 30.78 -10.30 -8.67
C THR A 323 30.37 -8.91 -9.12
N VAL A 324 30.89 -7.89 -8.44
CA VAL A 324 30.62 -6.47 -8.72
C VAL A 324 31.93 -5.69 -8.86
N ASP A 325 31.92 -4.64 -9.68
CA ASP A 325 32.92 -3.57 -9.69
C ASP A 325 32.30 -2.36 -8.95
N ARG A 326 32.95 -1.92 -7.87
CA ARG A 326 32.46 -0.78 -7.06
C ARG A 326 33.50 0.34 -7.07
N PRO A 327 33.09 1.59 -6.86
CA PRO A 327 33.96 2.73 -6.98
C PRO A 327 35.28 2.61 -6.20
N PRO A 328 36.39 3.09 -6.80
CA PRO A 328 36.49 3.62 -8.17
C PRO A 328 36.38 2.50 -9.21
N CYS A 329 35.54 2.71 -10.24
CA CYS A 329 35.32 1.71 -11.28
C CYS A 329 36.61 1.31 -11.99
N GLY A 330 36.74 0.00 -12.28
CA GLY A 330 37.95 -0.54 -12.92
C GLY A 330 39.13 -0.77 -11.98
N SER A 331 38.94 -0.59 -10.67
CA SER A 331 39.99 -0.83 -9.67
C SER A 331 40.10 -2.29 -9.22
N GLY A 332 39.18 -3.11 -9.66
CA GLY A 332 39.05 -4.53 -9.34
C GLY A 332 37.63 -4.91 -8.93
N THR A 333 37.34 -6.20 -8.99
CA THR A 333 36.05 -6.74 -8.65
C THR A 333 36.06 -7.40 -7.28
N SER A 334 34.87 -7.46 -6.64
CA SER A 334 34.66 -8.18 -5.38
C SER A 334 33.36 -9.00 -5.44
N ASN A 335 33.30 -10.07 -4.65
CA ASN A 335 32.08 -10.85 -4.50
C ASN A 335 31.24 -10.30 -3.34
N VAL A 336 29.97 -10.10 -3.60
CA VAL A 336 28.98 -9.67 -2.60
C VAL A 336 27.85 -10.66 -2.51
N THR A 337 27.26 -10.81 -1.32
CA THR A 337 26.06 -11.60 -1.13
C THR A 337 24.84 -10.70 -1.29
N VAL A 338 24.04 -11.00 -2.32
CA VAL A 338 22.76 -10.30 -2.57
C VAL A 338 21.64 -11.12 -1.93
N GLN A 339 21.02 -10.58 -0.91
CA GLN A 339 19.98 -11.26 -0.13
C GLN A 339 18.70 -11.43 -0.93
N GLY A 340 18.07 -12.60 -0.79
CA GLY A 340 16.73 -12.85 -1.32
C GLY A 340 15.64 -12.14 -0.52
N THR A 341 14.47 -12.05 -1.14
CA THR A 341 13.25 -11.57 -0.48
C THR A 341 12.22 -12.69 -0.41
N THR A 342 11.45 -12.72 0.67
CA THR A 342 10.36 -13.66 0.89
C THR A 342 9.02 -12.98 0.59
N LEU A 343 8.25 -13.51 -0.36
CA LEU A 343 6.87 -13.11 -0.57
C LEU A 343 6.06 -13.53 0.65
N GLU A 344 5.46 -12.58 1.34
CA GLU A 344 4.77 -12.80 2.61
C GLU A 344 3.41 -13.48 2.41
N GLN A 345 3.10 -14.39 3.32
CA GLN A 345 1.85 -15.16 3.36
C GLN A 345 1.43 -15.39 4.83
N PRO A 346 0.15 -15.62 5.16
CA PRO A 346 -1.03 -15.66 4.29
C PRO A 346 -1.43 -14.26 3.78
N PRO A 347 -2.28 -14.13 2.73
CA PRO A 347 -2.94 -15.23 2.04
C PRO A 347 -1.98 -15.98 1.12
N SER A 348 -2.35 -17.23 0.78
CA SER A 348 -1.61 -17.99 -0.23
C SER A 348 -1.67 -17.27 -1.57
N GLN A 349 -0.53 -17.14 -2.24
CA GLN A 349 -0.40 -16.46 -3.52
C GLN A 349 0.10 -17.44 -4.60
N PRO A 350 -0.72 -18.43 -5.01
CA PRO A 350 -0.30 -19.48 -5.92
C PRO A 350 0.03 -18.96 -7.32
N ASN A 351 -0.51 -17.80 -7.67
CA ASN A 351 -0.25 -17.12 -8.94
C ASN A 351 0.95 -16.15 -8.88
N GLY A 352 1.72 -16.17 -7.80
CA GLY A 352 2.75 -15.18 -7.51
C GLY A 352 2.17 -13.90 -6.88
N GLY A 353 3.03 -12.99 -6.48
CA GLY A 353 2.61 -11.69 -5.94
C GLY A 353 2.12 -10.73 -7.02
N GLY A 354 1.48 -9.66 -6.58
CA GLY A 354 0.99 -8.59 -7.42
C GLY A 354 0.85 -7.29 -6.62
N PHE A 355 -0.15 -6.49 -6.92
CA PHE A 355 -0.43 -5.25 -6.17
C PHE A 355 -0.65 -5.56 -4.68
N ASN A 356 -0.15 -4.66 -3.82
CA ASN A 356 -0.24 -4.75 -2.36
C ASN A 356 0.43 -5.98 -1.73
N SER A 357 1.05 -6.87 -2.53
CA SER A 357 1.89 -7.93 -1.98
C SER A 357 3.12 -7.34 -1.31
N SER A 358 3.57 -7.94 -0.20
CA SER A 358 4.81 -7.54 0.46
C SER A 358 5.86 -8.63 0.41
N MET A 359 7.12 -8.19 0.36
CA MET A 359 8.31 -9.02 0.37
C MET A 359 9.21 -8.59 1.52
N SER A 360 9.66 -9.53 2.35
CA SER A 360 10.51 -9.23 3.51
C SER A 360 11.96 -9.63 3.28
N SER A 361 12.88 -8.90 3.94
CA SER A 361 14.27 -9.31 4.10
C SER A 361 14.45 -9.99 5.46
N GLY A 362 14.42 -11.31 5.46
CA GLY A 362 14.56 -12.11 6.70
C GLY A 362 15.91 -11.99 7.40
N THR A 363 16.89 -11.33 6.77
CA THR A 363 18.21 -11.07 7.36
C THR A 363 18.25 -9.82 8.24
N VAL A 364 17.27 -8.92 8.11
CA VAL A 364 17.12 -7.74 8.97
C VAL A 364 16.14 -8.07 10.09
N THR A 365 16.66 -8.25 11.29
CA THR A 365 15.88 -8.66 12.46
C THR A 365 16.31 -7.89 13.70
N LEU A 366 15.60 -8.09 14.82
CA LEU A 366 16.01 -7.53 16.11
C LEU A 366 17.41 -8.01 16.55
N ALA A 367 17.77 -9.26 16.21
CA ALA A 367 19.10 -9.81 16.50
C ALA A 367 20.18 -9.38 15.52
N THR A 368 19.80 -9.04 14.30
CA THR A 368 20.68 -8.62 13.20
C THR A 368 20.17 -7.34 12.57
N PRO A 369 20.16 -6.21 13.31
CA PRO A 369 19.60 -4.97 12.79
C PRO A 369 20.50 -4.36 11.68
N LEU A 370 19.87 -3.68 10.74
CA LEU A 370 20.59 -2.87 9.77
C LEU A 370 20.90 -1.51 10.41
N ALA A 371 22.15 -1.28 10.79
CA ALA A 371 22.58 -0.06 11.44
C ALA A 371 22.38 1.18 10.54
N ASN A 372 22.25 2.36 11.15
CA ASN A 372 22.25 3.61 10.40
C ASN A 372 23.55 3.77 9.59
N GLY A 373 23.43 4.13 8.32
CA GLY A 373 24.53 4.21 7.36
C GLY A 373 24.97 2.85 6.78
N ALA A 374 24.50 1.72 7.32
CA ALA A 374 24.78 0.41 6.76
C ALA A 374 23.91 0.11 5.53
N SER A 375 24.45 -0.74 4.66
CA SER A 375 23.78 -1.14 3.43
C SER A 375 23.49 -2.63 3.40
N LEU A 376 22.40 -2.97 2.69
CA LEU A 376 21.98 -4.33 2.35
C LEU A 376 21.89 -4.45 0.83
N ASP A 377 22.56 -5.45 0.26
CA ASP A 377 22.38 -5.83 -1.12
C ASP A 377 21.17 -6.79 -1.21
N VAL A 378 20.18 -6.45 -2.01
CA VAL A 378 18.89 -7.18 -2.09
C VAL A 378 18.50 -7.47 -3.53
N ARG A 379 17.81 -8.59 -3.75
CA ARG A 379 17.23 -8.97 -5.04
C ARG A 379 15.72 -9.17 -4.97
N PHE A 380 15.06 -8.70 -6.02
CA PHE A 380 13.65 -8.91 -6.30
C PHE A 380 13.51 -9.83 -7.50
N LEU A 381 13.03 -11.06 -7.26
CA LEU A 381 12.82 -12.05 -8.31
C LEU A 381 11.39 -11.97 -8.80
N LEU A 382 11.23 -11.73 -10.09
CA LEU A 382 9.94 -11.63 -10.78
C LEU A 382 9.82 -12.74 -11.81
N GLY A 383 8.81 -13.60 -11.71
CA GLY A 383 8.43 -14.53 -12.76
C GLY A 383 7.78 -13.77 -13.91
N ILE A 384 7.98 -14.23 -15.15
CA ILE A 384 7.44 -13.60 -16.35
C ILE A 384 6.42 -14.52 -16.98
N GLN A 385 5.15 -14.12 -16.95
CA GLN A 385 4.04 -14.83 -17.62
C GLN A 385 3.72 -14.25 -18.99
N GLN A 386 4.07 -12.99 -19.22
CA GLN A 386 4.01 -12.33 -20.52
C GLN A 386 5.19 -11.37 -20.63
N THR A 387 5.85 -11.37 -21.79
CA THR A 387 6.94 -10.42 -22.08
C THR A 387 6.40 -9.09 -22.57
N GLY A 388 7.11 -8.01 -22.28
CA GLY A 388 6.73 -6.66 -22.69
C GLY A 388 7.43 -5.57 -21.90
N SER A 389 6.97 -4.34 -22.08
CA SER A 389 7.37 -3.21 -21.25
C SER A 389 6.82 -3.37 -19.83
N PHE A 390 7.55 -2.87 -18.82
CA PHE A 390 7.14 -3.09 -17.43
C PHE A 390 7.38 -1.89 -16.53
N LYS A 391 6.60 -1.86 -15.45
CA LYS A 391 6.84 -1.09 -14.23
C LYS A 391 7.01 -2.07 -13.07
N PHE A 392 7.80 -1.66 -12.08
CA PHE A 392 7.88 -2.31 -10.78
C PHE A 392 8.27 -1.26 -9.75
N TYR A 393 7.36 -0.90 -8.85
CA TYR A 393 7.57 0.06 -7.78
C TYR A 393 7.23 -0.58 -6.44
N VAL A 394 8.07 -0.29 -5.46
CA VAL A 394 7.88 -0.77 -4.09
C VAL A 394 8.05 0.39 -3.10
N ASN A 395 7.29 0.37 -2.03
CA ASN A 395 7.58 1.14 -0.83
C ASN A 395 8.55 0.36 0.04
N VAL A 396 9.49 1.09 0.65
CA VAL A 396 10.34 0.56 1.72
C VAL A 396 9.61 0.76 3.04
N GLU A 397 9.27 -0.32 3.71
CA GLU A 397 8.63 -0.31 5.03
C GLU A 397 9.63 -0.83 6.06
N ALA A 398 9.82 -0.09 7.15
CA ALA A 398 10.83 -0.40 8.15
C ALA A 398 10.39 -0.04 9.57
N LEU A 399 10.82 -0.85 10.53
CA LEU A 399 10.81 -0.54 11.97
C LEU A 399 12.23 -0.21 12.43
N PRO A 400 12.36 0.83 13.26
CA PRO A 400 13.59 1.15 13.96
C PRO A 400 14.04 0.05 14.91
#